data_a9e7687e6c0a19cdc2ae5bbfed7eb049
#
_entry.id   a9e7687e6c0a19cdc2ae5bbfed7eb049
#
_cell.length_a   1.000
_cell.length_b   1.000
_cell.length_c   1.000
_cell.angle_alpha   90.00
_cell.angle_beta   90.00
_cell.angle_gamma   90.00
#
_symmetry.space_group_name_H-M   'P 1'
#
loop_
_entity.id
_entity.type
_entity.pdbx_description
1 polymer ?
#
loop_
_entity_poly.entity_id
_entity_poly.type
_entity_poly.pdbx_seq_one_letter_code
_entity_poly.pdbx_strand_id
1 'polypeptide(L)'
;ENPFAGLGKSGKLTLHNRKKAYQLAGESCVLLKNEKLLPLSMKKKVIWAGPYTASRELLSRWSIFGEHEAVETIEDVLQKKQIEAECITGCNILSDEECKVWQVEQELSDKPRDEQWLETITHEDTVVCVLGEHESQSGEAASRAFLTLPEEQQVLFEKIAERTSNIVTVVITGRPLDLRRISERSKAVIMAWRPGTMGAEAIIDLVYGRINPSGKLAVSIPWCVGQVPISYWDVKTGHVLTADNLENRFTSRYMDIPNTPLYPFGFGLSYTEFDVSDVEVRMEQDKRVHVHCKVSNTGNIAGAEVVQCYYETLHASVVRPMKELVRFQKVFLDPGEKKDVDFFIDQEEFSYYGK
;
A
#
# COMPACT_ATOMS: atom_id res chain seq x y z
N GLU A 1 -4.21 -33.11 10.34
CA GLU A 1 -3.41 -32.19 11.15
C GLU A 1 -3.61 -32.52 12.64
N ASN A 2 -2.55 -32.38 13.45
CA ASN A 2 -2.63 -32.64 14.88
C ASN A 2 -3.12 -31.37 15.61
N PRO A 3 -4.33 -31.35 16.19
CA PRO A 3 -4.87 -30.18 16.88
C PRO A 3 -4.08 -29.79 18.14
N PHE A 4 -3.20 -30.67 18.62
CA PHE A 4 -2.36 -30.44 19.78
C PHE A 4 -0.91 -30.06 19.44
N ALA A 5 -0.58 -29.84 18.18
CA ALA A 5 0.79 -29.58 17.72
C ALA A 5 1.48 -28.38 18.40
N GLY A 6 0.70 -27.46 18.94
CA GLY A 6 1.18 -26.26 19.66
C GLY A 6 1.16 -26.35 21.19
N LEU A 7 0.62 -27.41 21.76
CA LEU A 7 0.43 -27.52 23.19
C LEU A 7 1.80 -27.55 23.92
N GLY A 8 2.00 -26.68 24.92
CA GLY A 8 3.25 -26.53 25.66
C GLY A 8 4.37 -25.78 24.96
N LYS A 9 4.13 -25.26 23.74
CA LYS A 9 5.09 -24.38 23.08
C LYS A 9 4.75 -22.93 23.41
N SER A 10 5.71 -22.19 23.98
CA SER A 10 5.54 -20.74 24.18
C SER A 10 5.58 -20.04 22.82
N GLY A 11 4.59 -19.18 22.52
CA GLY A 11 4.54 -18.37 21.32
C GLY A 11 5.51 -17.18 21.33
N LYS A 12 6.69 -17.32 21.93
CA LYS A 12 7.66 -16.22 22.00
C LYS A 12 8.08 -15.75 20.62
N LEU A 13 8.14 -14.44 20.44
CA LEU A 13 8.64 -13.78 19.23
C LEU A 13 10.17 -14.01 19.13
N THR A 14 10.56 -15.11 18.48
CA THR A 14 11.96 -15.47 18.28
C THR A 14 12.65 -14.56 17.26
N LEU A 15 13.99 -14.52 17.26
CA LEU A 15 14.74 -13.79 16.21
C LEU A 15 14.38 -14.27 14.80
N HIS A 16 14.11 -15.55 14.61
CA HIS A 16 13.65 -16.09 13.32
C HIS A 16 12.29 -15.50 12.93
N ASN A 17 11.34 -15.49 13.86
CA ASN A 17 10.00 -14.94 13.61
C ASN A 17 10.06 -13.43 13.36
N ARG A 18 10.90 -12.67 14.09
CA ARG A 18 11.13 -11.24 13.82
C ARG A 18 11.66 -11.00 12.42
N LYS A 19 12.63 -11.79 11.94
CA LYS A 19 13.13 -11.68 10.56
C LYS A 19 12.05 -11.94 9.53
N LYS A 20 11.19 -12.93 9.74
CA LYS A 20 10.05 -13.23 8.87
C LYS A 20 9.02 -12.09 8.90
N ALA A 21 8.67 -11.58 10.09
CA ALA A 21 7.78 -10.46 10.24
C ALA A 21 8.31 -9.20 9.52
N TYR A 22 9.60 -8.90 9.66
CA TYR A 22 10.27 -7.81 8.96
C TYR A 22 10.20 -7.97 7.43
N GLN A 23 10.54 -9.16 6.94
CA GLN A 23 10.44 -9.46 5.50
C GLN A 23 9.02 -9.26 4.98
N LEU A 24 8.03 -9.82 5.66
CA LEU A 24 6.61 -9.70 5.27
C LEU A 24 6.14 -8.25 5.33
N ALA A 25 6.51 -7.49 6.35
CA ALA A 25 6.19 -6.07 6.47
C ALA A 25 6.75 -5.27 5.27
N GLY A 26 8.02 -5.47 4.93
CA GLY A 26 8.65 -4.80 3.79
C GLY A 26 8.04 -5.19 2.44
N GLU A 27 7.70 -6.46 2.27
CA GLU A 27 7.12 -6.99 1.03
C GLU A 27 5.64 -6.66 0.85
N SER A 28 4.92 -6.34 1.92
CA SER A 28 3.50 -5.95 1.88
C SER A 28 3.30 -4.45 1.66
N CYS A 29 4.26 -3.62 2.01
CA CYS A 29 4.19 -2.18 1.72
C CYS A 29 4.22 -1.93 0.21
N VAL A 30 3.38 -0.98 -0.23
CA VAL A 30 3.24 -0.65 -1.66
C VAL A 30 3.64 0.80 -1.89
N LEU A 31 4.63 1.02 -2.75
CA LEU A 31 4.99 2.35 -3.20
C LEU A 31 3.98 2.80 -4.27
N LEU A 32 3.12 3.76 -3.92
CA LEU A 32 2.05 4.25 -4.80
C LEU A 32 2.50 5.41 -5.70
N LYS A 33 3.40 6.24 -5.20
CA LYS A 33 3.90 7.41 -5.93
C LYS A 33 5.36 7.66 -5.55
N ASN A 34 6.19 8.04 -6.52
CA ASN A 34 7.54 8.52 -6.27
C ASN A 34 8.02 9.47 -7.37
N GLU A 35 8.02 10.76 -7.10
CA GLU A 35 8.57 11.79 -7.98
C GLU A 35 10.07 11.98 -7.71
N LYS A 36 10.82 10.88 -7.69
CA LYS A 36 12.28 10.84 -7.48
C LYS A 36 12.74 11.40 -6.12
N LEU A 37 11.85 11.40 -5.11
CA LEU A 37 12.20 11.80 -3.76
C LEU A 37 12.76 10.63 -2.96
N LEU A 38 12.17 9.43 -3.11
CA LEU A 38 12.66 8.20 -2.47
C LEU A 38 13.65 7.45 -3.38
N PRO A 39 14.63 6.75 -2.80
CA PRO A 39 14.94 6.68 -1.38
C PRO A 39 15.62 7.94 -0.86
N LEU A 40 15.38 8.27 0.43
CA LEU A 40 16.00 9.42 1.08
C LEU A 40 17.47 9.14 1.41
N SER A 41 18.26 10.21 1.40
CA SER A 41 19.65 10.15 1.85
C SER A 41 19.73 10.19 3.37
N MET A 42 20.46 9.26 3.98
CA MET A 42 20.76 9.26 5.42
C MET A 42 21.66 10.41 5.89
N LYS A 43 22.22 11.19 4.95
CA LYS A 43 23.12 12.31 5.25
C LYS A 43 22.39 13.62 5.52
N LYS A 44 21.08 13.65 5.32
CA LYS A 44 20.26 14.85 5.53
C LYS A 44 19.31 14.59 6.70
N LYS A 45 19.20 15.55 7.60
CA LYS A 45 18.15 15.55 8.63
C LYS A 45 16.80 15.54 7.96
N VAL A 46 15.89 14.69 8.44
CA VAL A 46 14.53 14.52 7.95
C VAL A 46 13.56 14.71 9.11
N ILE A 47 12.49 15.45 8.87
CA ILE A 47 11.42 15.61 9.85
C ILE A 47 10.42 14.46 9.63
N TRP A 48 10.15 13.69 10.68
CA TRP A 48 9.11 12.67 10.71
C TRP A 48 7.93 13.21 11.51
N ALA A 49 6.79 13.40 10.86
CA ALA A 49 5.62 14.04 11.44
C ALA A 49 4.39 13.15 11.37
N GLY A 50 3.49 13.30 12.33
CA GLY A 50 2.24 12.57 12.40
C GLY A 50 2.18 11.60 13.59
N PRO A 51 0.96 11.17 13.98
CA PRO A 51 0.73 10.44 15.23
C PRO A 51 1.42 9.07 15.25
N TYR A 52 1.63 8.46 14.11
CA TYR A 52 2.28 7.15 14.02
C TYR A 52 3.81 7.20 14.20
N THR A 53 4.42 8.37 14.35
CA THR A 53 5.84 8.47 14.67
C THR A 53 6.16 7.91 16.05
N ALA A 54 5.25 8.08 17.01
CA ALA A 54 5.38 7.65 18.40
C ALA A 54 4.37 6.55 18.81
N SER A 55 3.49 6.13 17.90
CA SER A 55 2.49 5.10 18.19
C SER A 55 3.01 3.69 17.94
N ARG A 56 2.58 2.76 18.79
CA ARG A 56 2.80 1.32 18.66
C ARG A 56 1.66 0.61 17.93
N GLU A 57 0.64 1.33 17.48
CA GLU A 57 -0.56 0.78 16.84
C GLU A 57 -0.34 0.34 15.38
N LEU A 58 0.71 -0.45 15.14
CA LEU A 58 1.02 -1.01 13.83
C LEU A 58 0.41 -2.42 13.64
N LEU A 59 -0.14 -3.01 14.70
CA LEU A 59 -0.87 -4.27 14.65
C LEU A 59 -2.29 -4.04 14.12
N SER A 60 -2.91 -5.11 13.66
CA SER A 60 -4.32 -5.11 13.29
C SER A 60 -5.18 -5.45 14.52
N ARG A 61 -6.42 -4.97 14.57
CA ARG A 61 -7.42 -5.36 15.58
C ARG A 61 -7.58 -6.89 15.71
N TRP A 62 -7.34 -7.63 14.64
CA TRP A 62 -7.39 -9.08 14.63
C TRP A 62 -6.13 -9.76 15.21
N SER A 63 -5.14 -8.99 15.63
CA SER A 63 -3.97 -9.50 16.34
C SER A 63 -4.30 -9.72 17.83
N ILE A 64 -5.31 -10.53 18.12
CA ILE A 64 -5.90 -10.73 19.45
C ILE A 64 -4.86 -11.06 20.53
N PHE A 65 -3.81 -11.77 20.15
CA PHE A 65 -2.69 -12.13 21.04
C PHE A 65 -1.41 -11.36 20.69
N GLY A 66 -1.54 -10.25 19.95
CA GLY A 66 -0.41 -9.39 19.62
C GLY A 66 0.08 -8.65 20.86
N GLU A 67 1.40 -8.67 21.08
CA GLU A 67 2.04 -7.92 22.17
C GLU A 67 2.35 -6.51 21.65
N HIS A 68 1.49 -5.52 21.93
CA HIS A 68 1.70 -4.12 21.52
C HIS A 68 3.01 -3.55 22.07
N GLU A 69 3.40 -3.95 23.29
CA GLU A 69 4.66 -3.55 23.91
C GLU A 69 5.91 -4.04 23.14
N ALA A 70 5.76 -5.11 22.36
CA ALA A 70 6.83 -5.64 21.52
C ALA A 70 6.99 -4.88 20.18
N VAL A 71 6.08 -3.97 19.87
CA VAL A 71 6.12 -3.11 18.67
C VAL A 71 6.99 -1.90 18.97
N GLU A 72 8.06 -1.71 18.21
CA GLU A 72 8.87 -0.49 18.28
C GLU A 72 8.17 0.63 17.51
N THR A 73 8.23 1.86 18.02
CA THR A 73 7.76 3.04 17.29
C THR A 73 8.74 3.43 16.17
N ILE A 74 8.32 4.28 15.24
CA ILE A 74 9.22 4.87 14.24
C ILE A 74 10.38 5.59 14.95
N GLU A 75 10.08 6.37 15.99
CA GLU A 75 11.08 7.11 16.76
C GLU A 75 12.08 6.17 17.44
N ASP A 76 11.63 5.09 18.12
CA ASP A 76 12.49 4.10 18.73
C ASP A 76 13.50 3.51 17.73
N VAL A 77 13.01 3.17 16.53
CA VAL A 77 13.85 2.54 15.50
C VAL A 77 14.82 3.55 14.88
N LEU A 78 14.42 4.79 14.63
CA LEU A 78 15.32 5.84 14.13
C LEU A 78 16.47 6.07 15.10
N GLN A 79 16.18 6.19 16.41
CA GLN A 79 17.19 6.32 17.45
C GLN A 79 18.13 5.11 17.51
N LYS A 80 17.57 3.90 17.50
CA LYS A 80 18.33 2.64 17.52
C LYS A 80 19.26 2.49 16.30
N LYS A 81 18.81 2.94 15.13
CA LYS A 81 19.60 2.93 13.89
C LYS A 81 20.55 4.13 13.77
N GLN A 82 20.54 5.05 14.74
CA GLN A 82 21.33 6.29 14.74
C GLN A 82 21.11 7.12 13.47
N ILE A 83 19.85 7.19 13.01
CA ILE A 83 19.46 8.02 11.88
C ILE A 83 19.08 9.40 12.42
N GLU A 84 19.74 10.45 11.91
CA GLU A 84 19.44 11.83 12.30
C GLU A 84 18.06 12.24 11.78
N ALA A 85 17.11 12.37 12.70
CA ALA A 85 15.73 12.70 12.42
C ALA A 85 15.11 13.49 13.57
N GLU A 86 14.13 14.32 13.24
CA GLU A 86 13.27 14.98 14.21
C GLU A 86 11.89 14.32 14.15
N CYS A 87 11.39 13.81 15.28
CA CYS A 87 10.10 13.15 15.37
C CYS A 87 9.09 14.03 16.10
N ILE A 88 7.95 14.30 15.44
CA ILE A 88 6.89 15.19 15.93
C ILE A 88 5.56 14.52 15.69
N THR A 89 4.75 14.29 16.73
CA THR A 89 3.43 13.70 16.58
C THR A 89 2.43 14.66 15.92
N GLY A 90 2.47 15.94 16.28
CA GLY A 90 1.64 16.99 15.71
C GLY A 90 0.14 16.92 16.03
N CYS A 91 -0.43 15.71 16.09
CA CYS A 91 -1.81 15.45 16.47
C CYS A 91 -1.94 14.02 17.03
N ASN A 92 -3.13 13.66 17.52
CA ASN A 92 -3.46 12.27 17.85
C ASN A 92 -3.87 11.46 16.60
N ILE A 93 -4.00 10.14 16.75
CA ILE A 93 -4.59 9.29 15.69
C ILE A 93 -6.05 9.66 15.50
N LEU A 94 -6.81 9.80 16.60
CA LEU A 94 -8.21 10.23 16.61
C LEU A 94 -8.36 11.48 17.48
N SER A 95 -9.31 12.36 17.15
CA SER A 95 -9.77 13.41 18.05
C SER A 95 -10.54 12.84 19.23
N ASP A 96 -10.74 13.63 20.28
CA ASP A 96 -11.53 13.21 21.45
C ASP A 96 -12.99 12.89 21.07
N GLU A 97 -13.54 13.60 20.07
CA GLU A 97 -14.87 13.31 19.53
C GLU A 97 -14.89 11.99 18.76
N GLU A 98 -13.89 11.75 17.92
CA GLU A 98 -13.76 10.48 17.20
C GLU A 98 -13.60 9.31 18.18
N CYS A 99 -12.81 9.46 19.24
CA CYS A 99 -12.69 8.43 20.28
C CYS A 99 -14.03 8.05 20.91
N LYS A 100 -14.88 9.05 21.18
CA LYS A 100 -16.25 8.79 21.70
C LYS A 100 -17.11 8.05 20.69
N VAL A 101 -17.07 8.45 19.42
CA VAL A 101 -17.83 7.79 18.33
C VAL A 101 -17.40 6.34 18.17
N TRP A 102 -16.10 6.08 18.16
CA TRP A 102 -15.54 4.74 17.98
C TRP A 102 -15.48 3.91 19.27
N GLN A 103 -15.85 4.51 20.43
CA GLN A 103 -15.83 3.87 21.75
C GLN A 103 -14.45 3.26 22.08
N VAL A 104 -13.42 4.03 21.84
CA VAL A 104 -12.02 3.62 22.07
C VAL A 104 -11.32 4.61 22.98
N GLU A 105 -10.34 4.09 23.72
CA GLU A 105 -9.33 4.87 24.41
C GLU A 105 -8.05 4.77 23.58
N GLN A 106 -7.36 5.89 23.40
CA GLN A 106 -6.05 5.90 22.74
C GLN A 106 -5.01 6.47 23.71
N GLU A 107 -3.80 5.98 23.61
CA GLU A 107 -2.68 6.60 24.31
C GLU A 107 -2.44 7.98 23.70
N LEU A 108 -2.62 9.00 24.52
CA LEU A 108 -2.29 10.37 24.13
C LEU A 108 -0.78 10.53 24.17
N SER A 109 -0.21 11.12 23.14
CA SER A 109 1.20 11.49 23.18
C SER A 109 1.41 12.60 24.19
N ASP A 110 2.36 12.42 25.11
CA ASP A 110 2.80 13.47 26.06
C ASP A 110 3.56 14.61 25.38
N LYS A 111 3.83 14.50 24.08
CA LYS A 111 4.55 15.53 23.32
C LYS A 111 3.68 16.75 23.10
N PRO A 112 4.25 17.97 23.21
CA PRO A 112 3.51 19.21 22.97
C PRO A 112 2.90 19.22 21.57
N ARG A 113 1.62 19.58 21.49
CA ARG A 113 0.89 19.79 20.23
C ARG A 113 0.97 21.26 19.77
N ASP A 114 1.95 21.96 20.29
CA ASP A 114 2.21 23.33 19.90
C ASP A 114 2.60 23.32 18.40
N GLU A 115 2.02 24.23 17.63
CA GLU A 115 2.24 24.32 16.18
C GLU A 115 3.48 25.11 15.81
N GLN A 116 4.26 25.60 16.78
CA GLN A 116 5.42 26.46 16.53
C GLN A 116 6.48 25.76 15.67
N TRP A 117 6.60 24.43 15.77
CA TRP A 117 7.51 23.65 14.93
C TRP A 117 7.18 23.74 13.42
N LEU A 118 5.90 23.96 13.05
CA LEU A 118 5.51 24.17 11.65
C LEU A 118 6.18 25.39 11.04
N GLU A 119 6.45 26.42 11.86
CA GLU A 119 7.13 27.63 11.41
C GLU A 119 8.62 27.41 11.15
N THR A 120 9.19 26.34 11.71
CA THR A 120 10.60 25.97 11.47
C THR A 120 10.80 25.22 10.16
N ILE A 121 9.72 24.69 9.56
CA ILE A 121 9.80 23.99 8.27
C ILE A 121 10.04 25.00 7.15
N THR A 122 11.09 24.75 6.38
CA THR A 122 11.42 25.50 5.17
C THR A 122 11.01 24.71 3.92
N HIS A 123 10.95 25.38 2.78
CA HIS A 123 10.63 24.74 1.50
C HIS A 123 11.67 23.69 1.04
N GLU A 124 12.87 23.70 1.61
CA GLU A 124 13.95 22.74 1.31
C GLU A 124 13.87 21.47 2.16
N ASP A 125 13.18 21.55 3.32
CA ASP A 125 13.08 20.43 4.23
C ASP A 125 12.25 19.29 3.66
N THR A 126 12.68 18.07 3.97
CA THR A 126 11.92 16.86 3.65
C THR A 126 11.15 16.42 4.89
N VAL A 127 9.84 16.23 4.73
CA VAL A 127 8.96 15.74 5.78
C VAL A 127 8.41 14.38 5.40
N VAL A 128 8.56 13.40 6.29
CA VAL A 128 7.89 12.09 6.21
C VAL A 128 6.66 12.13 7.11
N CYS A 129 5.48 12.24 6.52
CA CYS A 129 4.21 12.19 7.22
C CYS A 129 3.80 10.74 7.45
N VAL A 130 3.64 10.30 8.71
CA VAL A 130 3.18 8.95 9.05
C VAL A 130 1.77 9.06 9.64
N LEU A 131 0.80 8.78 8.78
CA LEU A 131 -0.63 9.03 9.02
C LEU A 131 -1.42 7.74 8.88
N GLY A 132 -2.63 7.68 9.44
CA GLY A 132 -3.43 6.47 9.27
C GLY A 132 -4.70 6.44 10.09
N GLU A 133 -5.44 5.34 9.95
CA GLU A 133 -6.62 5.02 10.75
C GLU A 133 -6.21 4.39 12.08
N HIS A 134 -7.01 4.62 13.12
CA HIS A 134 -6.96 3.79 14.32
C HIS A 134 -7.37 2.35 13.99
N GLU A 135 -6.87 1.35 14.72
CA GLU A 135 -7.19 -0.06 14.44
C GLU A 135 -8.69 -0.37 14.51
N SER A 136 -9.43 0.31 15.40
CA SER A 136 -10.89 0.17 15.53
C SER A 136 -11.68 0.67 14.32
N GLN A 137 -11.07 1.48 13.45
CA GLN A 137 -11.73 2.03 12.28
C GLN A 137 -11.79 1.07 11.09
N SER A 138 -11.15 -0.11 11.17
CA SER A 138 -11.20 -1.14 10.14
C SER A 138 -11.41 -2.53 10.74
N GLY A 139 -12.14 -3.39 10.02
CA GLY A 139 -12.50 -4.73 10.45
C GLY A 139 -13.96 -4.85 10.88
N GLU A 140 -14.26 -5.78 11.78
CA GLU A 140 -15.61 -6.04 12.29
C GLU A 140 -16.16 -4.83 13.05
N ALA A 141 -17.45 -4.53 12.86
CA ALA A 141 -18.15 -3.40 13.45
C ALA A 141 -17.53 -2.02 13.14
N ALA A 142 -16.78 -1.91 12.02
CA ALA A 142 -16.07 -0.71 11.61
C ALA A 142 -16.51 -0.22 10.22
N SER A 143 -17.79 -0.29 9.89
CA SER A 143 -18.32 0.27 8.64
C SER A 143 -18.22 1.79 8.63
N ARG A 144 -17.71 2.35 7.52
CA ARG A 144 -17.52 3.79 7.34
C ARG A 144 -18.15 4.26 6.04
N ALA A 145 -18.88 5.37 6.11
CA ALA A 145 -19.40 6.07 4.94
C ALA A 145 -18.34 6.99 4.30
N PHE A 146 -17.52 7.64 5.13
CA PHE A 146 -16.43 8.49 4.66
C PHE A 146 -15.11 7.74 4.78
N LEU A 147 -14.43 7.56 3.65
CA LEU A 147 -13.16 6.82 3.55
C LEU A 147 -11.95 7.78 3.61
N THR A 148 -11.97 8.69 4.58
CA THR A 148 -10.91 9.69 4.76
C THR A 148 -10.04 9.37 5.97
N LEU A 149 -8.84 9.93 6.03
CA LEU A 149 -8.07 9.98 7.27
C LEU A 149 -8.84 10.75 8.36
N PRO A 150 -8.56 10.52 9.66
CA PRO A 150 -9.06 11.36 10.74
C PRO A 150 -8.80 12.86 10.51
N GLU A 151 -9.71 13.71 10.96
CA GLU A 151 -9.72 15.12 10.60
C GLU A 151 -8.46 15.88 11.05
N GLU A 152 -8.01 15.67 12.30
CA GLU A 152 -6.79 16.33 12.81
C GLU A 152 -5.56 15.99 11.96
N GLN A 153 -5.48 14.76 11.45
CA GLN A 153 -4.37 14.33 10.60
C GLN A 153 -4.43 15.00 9.21
N GLN A 154 -5.64 15.19 8.66
CA GLN A 154 -5.82 15.93 7.41
C GLN A 154 -5.38 17.39 7.58
N VAL A 155 -5.79 18.05 8.68
CA VAL A 155 -5.39 19.42 8.98
C VAL A 155 -3.88 19.52 9.14
N LEU A 156 -3.26 18.61 9.89
CA LEU A 156 -1.81 18.56 10.05
C LEU A 156 -1.09 18.43 8.70
N PHE A 157 -1.55 17.52 7.87
CA PHE A 157 -0.97 17.28 6.54
C PHE A 157 -1.04 18.52 5.64
N GLU A 158 -2.17 19.21 5.60
CA GLU A 158 -2.32 20.43 4.79
C GLU A 158 -1.39 21.55 5.30
N LYS A 159 -1.26 21.75 6.63
CA LYS A 159 -0.32 22.73 7.20
C LYS A 159 1.14 22.43 6.82
N ILE A 160 1.54 21.16 6.83
CA ILE A 160 2.87 20.75 6.38
C ILE A 160 3.02 21.04 4.87
N ALA A 161 2.01 20.71 4.08
CA ALA A 161 2.01 20.88 2.63
C ALA A 161 2.01 22.35 2.17
N GLU A 162 1.62 23.29 3.04
CA GLU A 162 1.79 24.73 2.82
C GLU A 162 3.25 25.19 2.99
N ARG A 163 4.07 24.46 3.75
CA ARG A 163 5.45 24.81 4.05
C ARG A 163 6.45 24.19 3.08
N THR A 164 6.28 22.95 2.71
CA THR A 164 7.18 22.23 1.79
C THR A 164 6.43 21.35 0.80
N SER A 165 7.00 21.16 -0.38
CA SER A 165 6.53 20.16 -1.36
C SER A 165 7.33 18.85 -1.28
N ASN A 166 8.38 18.77 -0.44
CA ASN A 166 9.20 17.57 -0.31
C ASN A 166 8.60 16.62 0.72
N ILE A 167 7.39 16.14 0.45
CA ILE A 167 6.64 15.29 1.36
C ILE A 167 6.67 13.84 0.89
N VAL A 168 7.00 12.95 1.82
CA VAL A 168 6.75 11.52 1.74
C VAL A 168 5.60 11.20 2.67
N THR A 169 4.54 10.57 2.20
CA THR A 169 3.46 10.12 3.09
C THR A 169 3.44 8.60 3.20
N VAL A 170 3.48 8.11 4.43
CA VAL A 170 3.28 6.71 4.80
C VAL A 170 1.89 6.57 5.39
N VAL A 171 1.07 5.69 4.82
CA VAL A 171 -0.33 5.50 5.24
C VAL A 171 -0.50 4.17 5.95
N ILE A 172 -0.87 4.23 7.23
CA ILE A 172 -1.19 3.07 8.08
C ILE A 172 -2.70 2.87 8.09
N THR A 173 -3.21 1.81 7.49
CA THR A 173 -4.66 1.59 7.36
C THR A 173 -5.00 0.13 7.13
N GLY A 174 -6.22 -0.28 7.49
CA GLY A 174 -6.75 -1.61 7.21
C GLY A 174 -7.67 -1.66 5.99
N ARG A 175 -7.84 -0.53 5.27
CA ARG A 175 -8.72 -0.41 4.10
C ARG A 175 -8.21 0.59 3.07
N PRO A 176 -8.72 0.57 1.82
CA PRO A 176 -8.54 1.67 0.89
C PRO A 176 -9.18 2.96 1.43
N LEU A 177 -8.46 4.08 1.30
CA LEU A 177 -8.92 5.41 1.68
C LEU A 177 -8.97 6.33 0.47
N ASP A 178 -9.68 7.46 0.59
CA ASP A 178 -9.55 8.59 -0.32
C ASP A 178 -8.18 9.26 -0.08
N LEU A 179 -7.25 8.99 -0.96
CA LEU A 179 -5.88 9.50 -0.88
C LEU A 179 -5.60 10.62 -1.89
N ARG A 180 -6.63 11.23 -2.51
CA ARG A 180 -6.44 12.27 -3.53
C ARG A 180 -5.54 13.39 -3.06
N ARG A 181 -5.88 14.01 -1.94
CA ARG A 181 -5.11 15.15 -1.39
C ARG A 181 -3.67 14.76 -1.04
N ILE A 182 -3.50 13.58 -0.45
CA ILE A 182 -2.17 13.04 -0.17
C ILE A 182 -1.40 12.82 -1.47
N SER A 183 -2.02 12.18 -2.46
CA SER A 183 -1.39 11.91 -3.76
C SER A 183 -1.03 13.20 -4.52
N GLU A 184 -1.88 14.22 -4.47
CA GLU A 184 -1.62 15.51 -5.11
C GLU A 184 -0.46 16.27 -4.49
N ARG A 185 -0.37 16.27 -3.15
CA ARG A 185 0.55 17.13 -2.40
C ARG A 185 1.87 16.45 -2.00
N SER A 186 1.93 15.12 -2.01
CA SER A 186 3.15 14.36 -1.69
C SER A 186 3.95 14.02 -2.93
N LYS A 187 5.27 14.11 -2.87
CA LYS A 187 6.17 13.59 -3.92
C LYS A 187 6.32 12.08 -3.88
N ALA A 188 6.10 11.46 -2.72
CA ALA A 188 6.09 10.02 -2.60
C ALA A 188 5.00 9.56 -1.62
N VAL A 189 4.37 8.42 -1.91
CA VAL A 189 3.31 7.82 -1.09
C VAL A 189 3.57 6.33 -0.94
N ILE A 190 3.64 5.87 0.30
CA ILE A 190 3.76 4.46 0.66
C ILE A 190 2.48 4.03 1.39
N MET A 191 1.80 3.03 0.88
CA MET A 191 0.74 2.31 1.58
C MET A 191 1.38 1.22 2.41
N ALA A 192 1.42 1.38 3.72
CA ALA A 192 2.04 0.41 4.63
C ALA A 192 1.05 -0.60 5.19
N TRP A 193 -0.26 -0.38 5.01
CA TRP A 193 -1.31 -1.21 5.57
C TRP A 193 -1.21 -1.29 7.11
N ARG A 194 -1.33 -2.50 7.68
CA ARG A 194 -1.02 -2.82 9.07
C ARG A 194 0.24 -3.69 9.09
N PRO A 195 1.43 -3.08 9.15
CA PRO A 195 2.68 -3.79 8.87
C PRO A 195 3.16 -4.71 10.01
N GLY A 196 2.47 -4.69 11.15
CA GLY A 196 2.75 -5.59 12.25
C GLY A 196 3.97 -5.22 13.11
N THR A 197 4.42 -6.16 13.92
CA THR A 197 5.45 -5.95 14.97
C THR A 197 6.76 -5.35 14.46
N MET A 198 7.16 -5.67 13.23
CA MET A 198 8.41 -5.16 12.63
C MET A 198 8.15 -4.03 11.61
N GLY A 199 6.94 -3.44 11.65
CA GLY A 199 6.48 -2.46 10.67
C GLY A 199 7.31 -1.18 10.66
N ALA A 200 7.64 -0.63 11.81
CA ALA A 200 8.44 0.58 11.92
C ALA A 200 9.82 0.41 11.26
N GLU A 201 10.49 -0.72 11.53
CA GLU A 201 11.80 -1.01 10.94
C GLU A 201 11.70 -1.17 9.41
N ALA A 202 10.69 -1.88 8.92
CA ALA A 202 10.47 -2.07 7.49
C ALA A 202 10.15 -0.74 6.76
N ILE A 203 9.30 0.12 7.35
CA ILE A 203 8.97 1.44 6.80
C ILE A 203 10.21 2.32 6.69
N ILE A 204 11.02 2.39 7.75
CA ILE A 204 12.25 3.18 7.74
C ILE A 204 13.20 2.67 6.65
N ASP A 205 13.39 1.36 6.57
CA ASP A 205 14.29 0.77 5.59
C ASP A 205 13.79 0.91 4.15
N LEU A 206 12.47 0.96 3.93
CA LEU A 206 11.89 1.37 2.65
C LEU A 206 12.22 2.83 2.35
N VAL A 207 11.94 3.75 3.27
CA VAL A 207 12.15 5.19 3.06
C VAL A 207 13.61 5.51 2.74
N TYR A 208 14.55 4.82 3.37
CA TYR A 208 16.00 5.02 3.13
C TYR A 208 16.61 4.03 2.12
N GLY A 209 15.81 3.23 1.41
CA GLY A 209 16.25 2.39 0.31
C GLY A 209 17.05 1.14 0.69
N ARG A 210 17.00 0.71 1.96
CA ARG A 210 17.56 -0.59 2.39
C ARG A 210 16.68 -1.76 1.93
N ILE A 211 15.39 -1.51 1.75
CA ILE A 211 14.44 -2.38 1.07
C ILE A 211 14.00 -1.68 -0.21
N ASN A 212 14.06 -2.36 -1.34
CA ASN A 212 13.42 -1.91 -2.56
C ASN A 212 11.94 -2.35 -2.53
N PRO A 213 10.96 -1.42 -2.65
CA PRO A 213 9.54 -1.75 -2.66
C PRO A 213 9.20 -2.76 -3.76
N SER A 214 8.38 -3.75 -3.43
CA SER A 214 7.95 -4.79 -4.37
C SER A 214 6.50 -5.22 -4.17
N GLY A 215 5.81 -4.64 -3.19
CA GLY A 215 4.40 -4.88 -2.94
C GLY A 215 3.52 -4.37 -4.08
N LYS A 216 2.42 -5.07 -4.32
CA LYS A 216 1.38 -4.66 -5.27
C LYS A 216 0.04 -4.58 -4.55
N LEU A 217 -0.81 -3.65 -4.96
CA LEU A 217 -2.14 -3.49 -4.39
C LEU A 217 -3.00 -4.74 -4.64
N ALA A 218 -3.55 -5.31 -3.59
CA ALA A 218 -4.54 -6.39 -3.66
C ALA A 218 -5.98 -5.86 -3.74
N VAL A 219 -6.15 -4.54 -3.85
CA VAL A 219 -7.44 -3.84 -3.96
C VAL A 219 -7.21 -2.51 -4.67
N SER A 220 -8.20 -2.00 -5.40
CA SER A 220 -8.14 -0.68 -6.01
C SER A 220 -8.32 0.41 -4.96
N ILE A 221 -7.58 1.52 -5.07
CA ILE A 221 -7.77 2.73 -4.27
C ILE A 221 -8.66 3.70 -5.06
N PRO A 222 -9.85 4.07 -4.55
CA PRO A 222 -10.77 4.96 -5.27
C PRO A 222 -10.27 6.42 -5.26
N TRP A 223 -10.80 7.22 -6.18
CA TRP A 223 -10.66 8.68 -6.13
C TRP A 223 -11.44 9.27 -4.95
N CYS A 224 -12.62 8.72 -4.67
CA CYS A 224 -13.47 9.15 -3.56
C CYS A 224 -14.52 8.06 -3.25
N VAL A 225 -15.24 8.21 -2.16
CA VAL A 225 -16.28 7.26 -1.74
C VAL A 225 -17.37 7.08 -2.79
N GLY A 226 -17.67 8.10 -3.59
CA GLY A 226 -18.67 8.01 -4.67
C GLY A 226 -18.32 7.01 -5.79
N GLN A 227 -17.05 6.57 -5.85
CA GLN A 227 -16.60 5.58 -6.82
C GLN A 227 -16.71 4.13 -6.30
N VAL A 228 -17.01 3.94 -5.01
CA VAL A 228 -17.12 2.60 -4.38
C VAL A 228 -18.51 2.01 -4.62
N PRO A 229 -18.63 0.72 -5.00
CA PRO A 229 -17.55 -0.25 -5.19
C PRO A 229 -16.76 -0.04 -6.49
N ILE A 230 -15.45 -0.18 -6.44
CA ILE A 230 -14.59 -0.17 -7.61
C ILE A 230 -13.71 -1.42 -7.64
N SER A 231 -14.03 -2.32 -8.55
CA SER A 231 -13.35 -3.60 -8.69
C SER A 231 -12.52 -3.64 -9.98
N TYR A 232 -11.36 -4.32 -9.94
CA TYR A 232 -10.56 -4.54 -11.15
C TYR A 232 -11.24 -5.49 -12.16
N TRP A 233 -12.15 -6.30 -11.69
CA TRP A 233 -12.92 -7.30 -12.45
C TRP A 233 -14.34 -6.83 -12.77
N ASP A 234 -14.56 -5.54 -12.84
CA ASP A 234 -15.85 -4.96 -13.19
C ASP A 234 -16.32 -5.43 -14.57
N VAL A 235 -17.62 -5.35 -14.81
CA VAL A 235 -18.24 -5.83 -16.03
C VAL A 235 -18.45 -4.70 -17.05
N LYS A 236 -18.45 -5.03 -18.33
CA LYS A 236 -18.74 -4.06 -19.40
C LYS A 236 -20.17 -3.57 -19.29
N THR A 237 -20.36 -2.27 -19.35
CA THR A 237 -21.67 -1.61 -19.48
C THR A 237 -22.07 -1.49 -20.95
N GLY A 238 -23.35 -1.13 -21.22
CA GLY A 238 -23.87 -0.98 -22.60
C GLY A 238 -23.23 0.17 -23.39
N HIS A 239 -22.71 1.19 -22.72
CA HIS A 239 -22.09 2.39 -23.32
C HIS A 239 -20.69 2.60 -22.79
N VAL A 240 -19.80 1.64 -23.07
CA VAL A 240 -18.42 1.64 -22.56
C VAL A 240 -17.68 2.89 -23.04
N LEU A 241 -16.97 3.54 -22.12
CA LEU A 241 -16.04 4.62 -22.43
C LEU A 241 -14.82 4.04 -23.16
N THR A 242 -14.51 4.60 -24.33
CA THR A 242 -13.35 4.25 -25.16
C THR A 242 -12.60 5.51 -25.56
N ALA A 243 -11.40 5.35 -26.11
CA ALA A 243 -10.62 6.50 -26.62
C ALA A 243 -11.40 7.31 -27.70
N ASP A 244 -12.25 6.63 -28.48
CA ASP A 244 -12.98 7.24 -29.60
C ASP A 244 -14.24 8.00 -29.16
N ASN A 245 -14.70 7.85 -27.92
CA ASN A 245 -15.94 8.44 -27.44
C ASN A 245 -15.78 9.28 -26.16
N LEU A 246 -14.56 9.73 -25.85
CA LEU A 246 -14.24 10.49 -24.64
C LEU A 246 -15.07 11.77 -24.46
N GLU A 247 -15.51 12.40 -25.55
CA GLU A 247 -16.32 13.62 -25.50
C GLU A 247 -17.84 13.34 -25.41
N ASN A 248 -18.25 12.11 -25.64
CA ASN A 248 -19.67 11.75 -25.60
C ASN A 248 -20.15 11.60 -24.15
N ARG A 249 -20.97 12.54 -23.69
CA ARG A 249 -21.52 12.53 -22.33
C ARG A 249 -22.48 11.37 -22.05
N PHE A 250 -22.95 10.66 -23.04
CA PHE A 250 -23.86 9.51 -22.90
C PHE A 250 -23.14 8.17 -22.78
N THR A 251 -21.83 8.19 -22.56
CA THR A 251 -21.06 7.00 -22.16
C THR A 251 -21.17 6.75 -20.67
N SER A 252 -20.91 5.50 -20.25
CA SER A 252 -20.90 5.13 -18.82
C SER A 252 -19.65 5.68 -18.15
N ARG A 253 -19.74 6.89 -17.60
CA ARG A 253 -18.61 7.58 -16.97
C ARG A 253 -19.03 8.54 -15.86
N TYR A 254 -18.11 8.83 -14.97
CA TYR A 254 -18.17 10.01 -14.13
C TYR A 254 -17.85 11.25 -14.95
N MET A 255 -18.47 12.39 -14.62
CA MET A 255 -18.23 13.66 -15.31
C MET A 255 -17.14 14.50 -14.66
N ASP A 256 -16.80 14.19 -13.42
CA ASP A 256 -15.94 14.97 -12.52
C ASP A 256 -14.68 14.23 -12.07
N ILE A 257 -14.63 12.92 -12.24
CA ILE A 257 -13.45 12.08 -11.94
C ILE A 257 -13.24 11.07 -13.08
N PRO A 258 -12.02 10.47 -13.20
CA PRO A 258 -11.78 9.34 -14.10
C PRO A 258 -12.60 8.11 -13.71
N ASN A 259 -12.96 7.27 -14.68
CA ASN A 259 -13.55 5.95 -14.40
C ASN A 259 -12.55 4.98 -13.77
N THR A 260 -11.26 5.15 -14.08
CA THR A 260 -10.20 4.35 -13.46
C THR A 260 -10.01 4.74 -12.00
N PRO A 261 -9.62 3.82 -11.12
CA PRO A 261 -9.28 4.18 -9.73
C PRO A 261 -8.06 5.12 -9.67
N LEU A 262 -7.86 5.76 -8.53
CA LEU A 262 -6.65 6.56 -8.26
C LEU A 262 -5.39 5.66 -8.36
N TYR A 263 -5.44 4.48 -7.76
CA TYR A 263 -4.44 3.43 -7.93
C TYR A 263 -5.13 2.08 -8.14
N PRO A 264 -4.88 1.39 -9.26
CA PRO A 264 -5.58 0.17 -9.58
C PRO A 264 -5.04 -1.04 -8.80
N PHE A 265 -5.86 -2.08 -8.67
CA PHE A 265 -5.42 -3.42 -8.27
C PHE A 265 -4.19 -3.85 -9.08
N GLY A 266 -3.24 -4.50 -8.42
CA GLY A 266 -1.99 -4.95 -9.01
C GLY A 266 -0.93 -3.87 -9.16
N PHE A 267 -1.24 -2.59 -8.86
CA PHE A 267 -0.30 -1.48 -8.96
C PHE A 267 0.68 -1.45 -7.79
N GLY A 268 1.90 -1.03 -8.08
CA GLY A 268 2.97 -0.76 -7.12
C GLY A 268 4.26 -0.46 -7.85
N LEU A 269 4.99 0.55 -7.38
CA LEU A 269 6.27 1.00 -7.93
C LEU A 269 7.45 0.34 -7.23
N SER A 270 8.61 0.45 -7.85
CA SER A 270 9.91 0.02 -7.33
C SER A 270 10.92 1.19 -7.44
N TYR A 271 12.05 1.08 -6.76
CA TYR A 271 13.20 1.99 -6.96
C TYR A 271 14.04 1.63 -8.19
N THR A 272 13.69 0.55 -8.88
CA THR A 272 14.27 0.15 -10.16
C THR A 272 13.16 -0.01 -11.20
N GLU A 273 13.55 -0.23 -12.44
CA GLU A 273 12.62 -0.40 -13.57
C GLU A 273 12.67 -1.84 -14.06
N PHE A 274 11.51 -2.37 -14.42
CA PHE A 274 11.37 -3.70 -15.00
C PHE A 274 10.69 -3.60 -16.35
N ASP A 275 11.13 -4.46 -17.27
CA ASP A 275 10.52 -4.63 -18.59
C ASP A 275 10.03 -6.07 -18.73
N VAL A 276 8.83 -6.23 -19.31
CA VAL A 276 8.26 -7.52 -19.64
C VAL A 276 8.17 -7.62 -21.16
N SER A 277 8.92 -8.53 -21.73
CA SER A 277 9.04 -8.73 -23.18
C SER A 277 8.83 -10.19 -23.59
N ASP A 278 8.90 -10.45 -24.88
CA ASP A 278 8.85 -11.80 -25.48
C ASP A 278 7.63 -12.61 -25.00
N VAL A 279 6.46 -11.96 -24.95
CA VAL A 279 5.22 -12.61 -24.47
C VAL A 279 4.70 -13.56 -25.55
N GLU A 280 4.65 -14.85 -25.21
CA GLU A 280 4.13 -15.91 -26.07
C GLU A 280 2.99 -16.65 -25.38
N VAL A 281 1.94 -16.95 -26.12
CA VAL A 281 0.80 -17.74 -25.64
C VAL A 281 0.56 -18.91 -26.60
N ARG A 282 0.55 -20.11 -26.07
CA ARG A 282 0.30 -21.32 -26.86
C ARG A 282 -0.55 -22.33 -26.12
N MET A 283 -1.25 -23.16 -26.89
CA MET A 283 -1.96 -24.32 -26.36
C MET A 283 -1.02 -25.52 -26.36
N GLU A 284 -0.82 -26.15 -25.21
CA GLU A 284 -0.03 -27.38 -25.08
C GLU A 284 -0.83 -28.61 -25.52
N GLN A 285 -0.13 -29.72 -25.75
CA GLN A 285 -0.75 -30.99 -26.17
C GLN A 285 -1.74 -31.53 -25.12
N ASP A 286 -1.50 -31.25 -23.85
CA ASP A 286 -2.38 -31.62 -22.72
C ASP A 286 -3.53 -30.63 -22.49
N LYS A 287 -3.76 -29.72 -23.44
CA LYS A 287 -4.80 -28.65 -23.43
C LYS A 287 -4.61 -27.54 -22.38
N ARG A 288 -3.47 -27.45 -21.73
CA ARG A 288 -3.16 -26.28 -20.91
C ARG A 288 -2.76 -25.11 -21.80
N VAL A 289 -3.11 -23.91 -21.37
CA VAL A 289 -2.58 -22.69 -21.95
C VAL A 289 -1.22 -22.39 -21.28
N HIS A 290 -0.17 -22.34 -22.09
CA HIS A 290 1.15 -21.92 -21.65
C HIS A 290 1.35 -20.47 -22.04
N VAL A 291 1.66 -19.64 -21.05
CA VAL A 291 2.04 -18.24 -21.21
C VAL A 291 3.50 -18.09 -20.78
N HIS A 292 4.33 -17.71 -21.71
CA HIS A 292 5.75 -17.41 -21.48
C HIS A 292 6.01 -15.92 -21.61
N CYS A 293 6.88 -15.37 -20.77
CA CYS A 293 7.44 -14.02 -20.96
C CYS A 293 8.84 -13.93 -20.35
N LYS A 294 9.56 -12.90 -20.75
CA LYS A 294 10.87 -12.55 -20.19
C LYS A 294 10.74 -11.28 -19.36
N VAL A 295 11.26 -11.32 -18.14
CA VAL A 295 11.31 -10.16 -17.23
C VAL A 295 12.74 -9.70 -17.09
N SER A 296 12.98 -8.40 -17.26
CA SER A 296 14.31 -7.79 -17.17
C SER A 296 14.31 -6.67 -16.15
N ASN A 297 15.32 -6.60 -15.30
CA ASN A 297 15.61 -5.41 -14.51
C ASN A 297 16.43 -4.46 -15.35
N THR A 298 15.83 -3.38 -15.83
CA THR A 298 16.47 -2.38 -16.71
C THR A 298 17.11 -1.23 -15.94
N GLY A 299 16.89 -1.17 -14.62
CA GLY A 299 17.49 -0.17 -13.76
C GLY A 299 18.80 -0.63 -13.13
N ASN A 300 19.25 0.10 -12.13
CA ASN A 300 20.57 -0.08 -11.48
C ASN A 300 20.50 -0.54 -10.03
N ILE A 301 19.33 -0.90 -9.54
CA ILE A 301 19.09 -1.39 -8.17
C ILE A 301 18.46 -2.78 -8.26
N ALA A 302 18.94 -3.73 -7.46
CA ALA A 302 18.32 -5.04 -7.35
C ALA A 302 16.90 -4.92 -6.79
N GLY A 303 15.97 -5.72 -7.28
CA GLY A 303 14.59 -5.65 -6.85
C GLY A 303 13.76 -6.84 -7.29
N ALA A 304 12.50 -6.86 -6.84
CA ALA A 304 11.55 -7.88 -7.24
C ALA A 304 10.35 -7.25 -7.95
N GLU A 305 9.90 -7.92 -9.02
CA GLU A 305 8.67 -7.59 -9.74
C GLU A 305 7.65 -8.72 -9.56
N VAL A 306 6.36 -8.37 -9.52
CA VAL A 306 5.27 -9.34 -9.53
C VAL A 306 4.65 -9.35 -10.92
N VAL A 307 5.03 -10.34 -11.70
CA VAL A 307 4.44 -10.58 -13.02
C VAL A 307 3.02 -11.10 -12.84
N GLN A 308 2.05 -10.47 -13.48
CA GLN A 308 0.63 -10.77 -13.34
C GLN A 308 0.07 -11.16 -14.70
N CYS A 309 -0.60 -12.31 -14.76
CA CYS A 309 -1.25 -12.82 -15.97
C CYS A 309 -2.77 -12.68 -15.81
N TYR A 310 -3.36 -11.93 -16.73
CA TYR A 310 -4.81 -11.72 -16.79
C TYR A 310 -5.37 -12.27 -18.08
N TYR A 311 -6.64 -12.69 -18.04
CA TYR A 311 -7.38 -13.01 -19.25
C TYR A 311 -8.70 -12.23 -19.33
N GLU A 312 -9.20 -12.08 -20.54
CA GLU A 312 -10.52 -11.50 -20.85
C GLU A 312 -11.34 -12.52 -21.63
N THR A 313 -12.61 -12.71 -21.27
CA THR A 313 -13.56 -13.50 -22.01
C THR A 313 -14.27 -12.62 -23.04
N LEU A 314 -13.93 -12.76 -24.32
CA LEU A 314 -14.48 -11.93 -25.39
C LEU A 314 -15.94 -12.26 -25.68
N HIS A 315 -16.31 -13.56 -25.62
CA HIS A 315 -17.65 -14.05 -25.88
C HIS A 315 -18.08 -15.03 -24.80
N ALA A 316 -19.22 -14.80 -24.17
CA ALA A 316 -19.79 -15.67 -23.16
C ALA A 316 -21.33 -15.64 -23.23
N SER A 317 -21.98 -16.69 -22.73
CA SER A 317 -23.45 -16.77 -22.60
C SER A 317 -24.00 -15.94 -21.45
N VAL A 318 -23.13 -15.45 -20.55
CA VAL A 318 -23.43 -14.59 -19.39
C VAL A 318 -22.46 -13.43 -19.35
N VAL A 319 -22.80 -12.39 -18.60
CA VAL A 319 -21.90 -11.24 -18.40
C VAL A 319 -20.67 -11.69 -17.63
N ARG A 320 -19.50 -11.35 -18.16
CA ARG A 320 -18.20 -11.71 -17.58
C ARG A 320 -17.41 -10.46 -17.21
N PRO A 321 -16.51 -10.56 -16.22
CA PRO A 321 -15.57 -9.49 -15.91
C PRO A 321 -14.75 -9.05 -17.13
N MET A 322 -14.36 -7.76 -17.13
CA MET A 322 -13.49 -7.22 -18.18
C MET A 322 -12.11 -7.86 -18.18
N LYS A 323 -11.62 -8.29 -17.02
CA LYS A 323 -10.36 -9.04 -16.86
C LYS A 323 -10.36 -9.81 -15.55
N GLU A 324 -9.70 -10.94 -15.53
CA GLU A 324 -9.56 -11.79 -14.34
C GLU A 324 -8.10 -12.19 -14.16
N LEU A 325 -7.55 -12.01 -12.96
CA LEU A 325 -6.20 -12.45 -12.61
C LEU A 325 -6.20 -13.98 -12.48
N VAL A 326 -5.40 -14.66 -13.30
CA VAL A 326 -5.33 -16.12 -13.30
C VAL A 326 -4.03 -16.65 -12.71
N ARG A 327 -2.93 -15.92 -12.89
CA ARG A 327 -1.62 -16.29 -12.33
C ARG A 327 -0.85 -15.04 -11.95
N PHE A 328 0.03 -15.20 -10.98
CA PHE A 328 1.09 -14.22 -10.69
C PHE A 328 2.33 -14.93 -10.14
N GLN A 329 3.48 -14.31 -10.36
CA GLN A 329 4.76 -14.79 -9.83
C GLN A 329 5.63 -13.60 -9.45
N LYS A 330 6.19 -13.64 -8.24
CA LYS A 330 7.19 -12.67 -7.80
C LYS A 330 8.57 -13.15 -8.20
N VAL A 331 9.33 -12.30 -8.90
CA VAL A 331 10.65 -12.60 -9.45
C VAL A 331 11.64 -11.56 -8.94
N PHE A 332 12.70 -12.01 -8.28
CA PHE A 332 13.81 -11.15 -7.89
C PHE A 332 14.86 -11.11 -8.99
N LEU A 333 15.38 -9.91 -9.30
CA LEU A 333 16.33 -9.65 -10.38
C LEU A 333 17.43 -8.68 -9.93
N ASP A 334 18.66 -9.04 -10.14
CA ASP A 334 19.79 -8.13 -10.03
C ASP A 334 19.79 -7.11 -11.20
N PRO A 335 20.50 -5.97 -11.09
CA PRO A 335 20.62 -5.01 -12.18
C PRO A 335 21.09 -5.67 -13.48
N GLY A 336 20.33 -5.48 -14.56
CA GLY A 336 20.60 -6.08 -15.87
C GLY A 336 20.26 -7.57 -16.01
N GLU A 337 19.84 -8.23 -14.92
CA GLU A 337 19.41 -9.63 -14.96
C GLU A 337 18.09 -9.79 -15.72
N LYS A 338 17.94 -10.95 -16.39
CA LYS A 338 16.73 -11.37 -17.09
C LYS A 338 16.35 -12.77 -16.64
N LYS A 339 15.05 -13.00 -16.48
CA LYS A 339 14.49 -14.32 -16.15
C LYS A 339 13.28 -14.62 -17.01
N ASP A 340 13.17 -15.87 -17.39
CA ASP A 340 11.97 -16.39 -18.02
C ASP A 340 10.93 -16.70 -16.95
N VAL A 341 9.66 -16.39 -17.25
CA VAL A 341 8.50 -16.67 -16.42
C VAL A 341 7.48 -17.43 -17.25
N ASP A 342 7.09 -18.58 -16.73
CA ASP A 342 6.17 -19.48 -17.40
C ASP A 342 4.95 -19.73 -16.53
N PHE A 343 3.75 -19.54 -17.10
CA PHE A 343 2.48 -19.86 -16.48
C PHE A 343 1.79 -20.98 -17.27
N PHE A 344 1.33 -21.97 -16.54
CA PHE A 344 0.48 -23.02 -17.09
C PHE A 344 -0.92 -22.89 -16.47
N ILE A 345 -1.93 -22.79 -17.32
CA ILE A 345 -3.31 -22.53 -16.93
C ILE A 345 -4.16 -23.68 -17.47
N ASP A 346 -4.84 -24.40 -16.60
CA ASP A 346 -5.71 -25.48 -16.97
C ASP A 346 -6.97 -24.94 -17.67
N GLN A 347 -7.47 -25.66 -18.66
CA GLN A 347 -8.65 -25.23 -19.43
C GLN A 347 -9.88 -25.03 -18.54
N GLU A 348 -9.98 -25.76 -17.45
CA GLU A 348 -11.08 -25.66 -16.48
C GLU A 348 -11.12 -24.34 -15.75
N GLU A 349 -9.97 -23.66 -15.60
CA GLU A 349 -9.87 -22.35 -14.94
C GLU A 349 -10.54 -21.21 -15.72
N PHE A 350 -10.77 -21.42 -17.03
CA PHE A 350 -11.54 -20.49 -17.86
C PHE A 350 -13.05 -20.78 -17.84
N SER A 351 -13.47 -21.83 -17.13
CA SER A 351 -14.86 -22.23 -17.07
C SER A 351 -15.68 -21.32 -16.16
N TYR A 352 -16.97 -21.22 -16.44
CA TYR A 352 -17.94 -20.48 -15.65
C TYR A 352 -19.27 -21.20 -15.64
N TYR A 353 -20.09 -20.92 -14.63
CA TYR A 353 -21.44 -21.45 -14.58
C TYR A 353 -22.31 -20.74 -15.61
N GLY A 354 -22.75 -21.49 -16.61
CA GLY A 354 -23.72 -21.08 -17.62
C GLY A 354 -25.14 -21.49 -17.28
N LYS A 355 -26.08 -21.11 -18.15
CA LYS A 355 -27.45 -21.61 -18.09
C LYS A 355 -27.54 -23.04 -18.67
#